data_f25deeeb3809d2b240955d33ba408f85
#
_entry.id   f25deeeb3809d2b240955d33ba408f85
#
_cell.length_a   1.000
_cell.length_b   1.000
_cell.length_c   1.000
_cell.angle_alpha   90.00
_cell.angle_beta   90.00
_cell.angle_gamma   90.00
#
_symmetry.space_group_name_H-M   'P 1'
#
loop_
_entity.id
_entity.type
_entity.pdbx_description
1 polymer ?
#
loop_
_entity_poly.entity_id
_entity_poly.type
_entity_poly.pdbx_seq_one_letter_code
_entity_poly.pdbx_strand_id
1 'polypeptide(L)'
;MNLTVGQIADQINGNVEGNRNINISNISKIEEGKEGSLTFLANPKYTEYIYKTSASAAIVSIDFEPNKKIKTTLIKVKDPYSSFTTILELFKKDQSDKKGVSELTVIDKSSKISDSAFIGSFSTIGKNSIVSDDCIIENQVFIGDNVKIGNGSIIYPGSKILDDTIIGKNCIIHSSCSIGSDGFGFAPNDDGSYKKIPQTGNVIIGDNVEIGSNSTIDRATLGLSLIHI
;
A
#
# COMPACT_ATOMS: atom_id res chain seq x y z
N MET A 1 16.73 -9.41 2.95
CA MET A 1 17.35 -8.72 4.08
C MET A 1 17.73 -9.78 5.10
N ASN A 2 18.90 -9.73 5.71
CA ASN A 2 19.31 -10.67 6.78
C ASN A 2 19.50 -9.86 8.05
N LEU A 3 18.65 -10.09 9.04
CA LEU A 3 18.72 -9.45 10.34
C LEU A 3 18.89 -10.52 11.44
N THR A 4 19.63 -10.21 12.49
CA THR A 4 19.67 -11.09 13.66
C THR A 4 18.39 -10.93 14.49
N VAL A 5 18.05 -11.96 15.27
CA VAL A 5 16.95 -11.89 16.25
C VAL A 5 17.11 -10.69 17.17
N GLY A 6 18.36 -10.38 17.58
CA GLY A 6 18.64 -9.21 18.41
C GLY A 6 18.29 -7.90 17.72
N GLN A 7 18.69 -7.70 16.47
CA GLN A 7 18.37 -6.52 15.69
C GLN A 7 16.85 -6.36 15.48
N ILE A 8 16.16 -7.46 15.22
CA ILE A 8 14.69 -7.47 15.11
C ILE A 8 14.05 -7.04 16.44
N ALA A 9 14.49 -7.63 17.55
CA ALA A 9 13.96 -7.30 18.87
C ALA A 9 14.18 -5.82 19.23
N ASP A 10 15.35 -5.27 18.91
CA ASP A 10 15.67 -3.86 19.17
C ASP A 10 14.74 -2.92 18.36
N GLN A 11 14.35 -3.29 17.12
CA GLN A 11 13.40 -2.50 16.29
C GLN A 11 11.98 -2.45 16.85
N ILE A 12 11.57 -3.51 17.55
CA ILE A 12 10.19 -3.61 18.09
C ILE A 12 10.13 -3.50 19.62
N ASN A 13 11.23 -3.05 20.24
CA ASN A 13 11.37 -2.96 21.70
C ASN A 13 11.01 -4.27 22.42
N GLY A 14 11.44 -5.40 21.86
CA GLY A 14 11.15 -6.74 22.35
C GLY A 14 12.26 -7.32 23.22
N ASN A 15 11.88 -8.13 24.21
CA ASN A 15 12.81 -8.90 25.05
C ASN A 15 13.04 -10.28 24.44
N VAL A 16 14.32 -10.66 24.27
CA VAL A 16 14.70 -11.96 23.68
C VAL A 16 14.90 -13.00 24.77
N GLU A 17 14.14 -14.09 24.68
CA GLU A 17 14.39 -15.33 25.43
C GLU A 17 14.97 -16.38 24.49
N GLY A 18 16.30 -16.58 24.54
CA GLY A 18 17.03 -17.48 23.67
C GLY A 18 18.25 -16.84 23.02
N ASN A 19 18.58 -17.26 21.80
CA ASN A 19 19.77 -16.82 21.10
C ASN A 19 19.54 -15.58 20.23
N ARG A 20 20.10 -14.43 20.61
CA ARG A 20 20.01 -13.16 19.88
C ARG A 20 20.76 -13.14 18.54
N ASN A 21 21.70 -14.07 18.34
CA ASN A 21 22.60 -14.05 17.17
C ASN A 21 22.09 -14.87 15.98
N ILE A 22 20.91 -15.50 16.09
CA ILE A 22 20.32 -16.25 15.00
C ILE A 22 19.98 -15.29 13.86
N ASN A 23 20.40 -15.64 12.64
CA ASN A 23 20.04 -14.89 11.44
C ASN A 23 18.64 -15.26 10.96
N ILE A 24 17.83 -14.25 10.66
CA ILE A 24 16.51 -14.37 10.07
C ILE A 24 16.58 -13.85 8.64
N SER A 25 16.23 -14.71 7.69
CA SER A 25 16.23 -14.40 6.26
C SER A 25 14.83 -14.29 5.66
N ASN A 26 13.82 -14.84 6.34
CA ASN A 26 12.44 -14.81 5.86
C ASN A 26 11.42 -14.76 7.01
N ILE A 27 10.17 -14.53 6.65
CA ILE A 27 9.01 -14.57 7.53
C ILE A 27 8.09 -15.68 7.06
N SER A 28 7.49 -16.41 7.99
CA SER A 28 6.59 -17.53 7.68
C SER A 28 5.39 -17.58 8.62
N LYS A 29 4.33 -18.25 8.19
CA LYS A 29 3.26 -18.66 9.11
C LYS A 29 3.83 -19.59 10.17
N ILE A 30 3.22 -19.61 11.34
CA ILE A 30 3.70 -20.42 12.47
C ILE A 30 3.70 -21.91 12.15
N GLU A 31 2.76 -22.39 11.36
CA GLU A 31 2.64 -23.78 10.93
C GLU A 31 3.70 -24.19 9.92
N GLU A 32 4.21 -23.23 9.15
CA GLU A 32 5.13 -23.43 8.02
C GLU A 32 6.56 -23.02 8.36
N GLY A 33 6.84 -22.73 9.65
CA GLY A 33 8.14 -22.25 10.12
C GLY A 33 9.27 -23.22 9.79
N LYS A 34 10.39 -22.65 9.29
CA LYS A 34 11.62 -23.34 8.96
C LYS A 34 12.81 -22.66 9.62
N GLU A 35 13.96 -23.32 9.64
CA GLU A 35 15.20 -22.70 10.08
C GLU A 35 15.48 -21.42 9.28
N GLY A 36 15.89 -20.36 9.97
CA GLY A 36 16.08 -19.02 9.41
C GLY A 36 14.80 -18.20 9.27
N SER A 37 13.62 -18.72 9.64
CA SER A 37 12.39 -17.95 9.59
C SER A 37 12.00 -17.33 10.93
N LEU A 38 11.35 -16.16 10.85
CA LEU A 38 10.61 -15.51 11.92
C LEU A 38 9.12 -15.80 11.75
N THR A 39 8.44 -16.09 12.85
CA THR A 39 6.99 -16.18 12.89
C THR A 39 6.41 -15.34 14.03
N PHE A 40 5.09 -15.37 14.23
CA PHE A 40 4.46 -14.68 15.36
C PHE A 40 3.26 -15.47 15.90
N LEU A 41 2.95 -15.24 17.17
CA LEU A 41 1.78 -15.79 17.86
C LEU A 41 1.04 -14.66 18.57
N ALA A 42 -0.01 -14.12 17.92
CA ALA A 42 -0.91 -13.13 18.51
C ALA A 42 -2.24 -13.74 18.95
N ASN A 43 -2.73 -14.78 18.24
CA ASN A 43 -4.01 -15.39 18.54
C ASN A 43 -3.81 -16.70 19.33
N PRO A 44 -4.39 -16.84 20.54
CA PRO A 44 -4.27 -18.04 21.37
C PRO A 44 -4.69 -19.35 20.71
N LYS A 45 -5.54 -19.30 19.72
CA LYS A 45 -5.95 -20.50 18.95
C LYS A 45 -4.78 -21.21 18.25
N TYR A 46 -3.70 -20.49 17.99
CA TYR A 46 -2.51 -21.01 17.33
C TYR A 46 -1.40 -21.41 18.32
N THR A 47 -1.64 -21.38 19.63
CA THR A 47 -0.65 -21.69 20.65
C THR A 47 -0.02 -23.07 20.49
N GLU A 48 -0.77 -24.08 20.07
CA GLU A 48 -0.20 -25.42 19.88
C GLU A 48 0.89 -25.47 18.79
N TYR A 49 0.86 -24.55 17.84
CA TYR A 49 1.87 -24.53 16.76
C TYR A 49 3.22 -24.01 17.24
N ILE A 50 3.30 -23.17 18.30
CA ILE A 50 4.57 -22.68 18.82
C ILE A 50 5.47 -23.83 19.32
N TYR A 51 4.86 -24.94 19.76
CA TYR A 51 5.57 -26.13 20.23
C TYR A 51 6.01 -27.08 19.11
N LYS A 52 5.48 -26.88 17.91
CA LYS A 52 5.68 -27.75 16.73
C LYS A 52 6.49 -27.06 15.63
N THR A 53 6.47 -25.75 15.60
CA THR A 53 7.16 -24.98 14.54
C THR A 53 8.66 -25.23 14.54
N SER A 54 9.26 -25.23 13.35
CA SER A 54 10.71 -25.23 13.13
C SER A 54 11.26 -23.82 12.87
N ALA A 55 10.44 -22.78 13.06
CA ALA A 55 10.91 -21.40 12.95
C ALA A 55 12.03 -21.11 13.95
N SER A 56 13.03 -20.35 13.53
CA SER A 56 14.17 -20.00 14.38
C SER A 56 13.81 -19.02 15.48
N ALA A 57 12.84 -18.11 15.21
CA ALA A 57 12.35 -17.16 16.21
C ALA A 57 10.83 -16.93 16.05
N ALA A 58 10.19 -16.52 17.16
CA ALA A 58 8.77 -16.18 17.18
C ALA A 58 8.51 -14.94 18.03
N ILE A 59 7.74 -14.00 17.51
CA ILE A 59 7.22 -12.85 18.25
C ILE A 59 6.00 -13.31 19.04
N VAL A 60 5.99 -13.08 20.35
CA VAL A 60 4.92 -13.50 21.26
C VAL A 60 4.56 -12.38 22.23
N SER A 61 3.40 -12.47 22.89
CA SER A 61 3.04 -11.54 23.96
C SER A 61 4.06 -11.61 25.10
N ILE A 62 4.30 -10.48 25.76
CA ILE A 62 5.13 -10.41 26.98
C ILE A 62 4.60 -11.32 28.08
N ASP A 63 3.28 -11.52 28.13
CA ASP A 63 2.60 -12.38 29.10
C ASP A 63 2.54 -13.86 28.67
N PHE A 64 3.14 -14.19 27.53
CA PHE A 64 3.16 -15.58 27.07
C PHE A 64 4.09 -16.42 27.92
N GLU A 65 3.53 -17.40 28.65
CA GLU A 65 4.26 -18.38 29.44
C GLU A 65 4.09 -19.77 28.82
N PRO A 66 5.18 -20.36 28.33
CA PRO A 66 5.11 -21.69 27.72
C PRO A 66 4.87 -22.78 28.78
N ASN A 67 3.87 -23.62 28.53
CA ASN A 67 3.59 -24.79 29.38
C ASN A 67 4.36 -26.05 28.98
N LYS A 68 5.15 -25.98 27.91
CA LYS A 68 6.03 -27.06 27.39
C LYS A 68 7.36 -26.44 26.93
N LYS A 69 8.38 -27.26 26.79
CA LYS A 69 9.69 -26.80 26.29
C LYS A 69 9.56 -26.32 24.84
N ILE A 70 10.06 -25.13 24.57
CA ILE A 70 10.12 -24.51 23.24
C ILE A 70 11.57 -24.55 22.76
N LYS A 71 11.77 -24.85 21.47
CA LYS A 71 13.08 -24.79 20.81
C LYS A 71 13.34 -23.45 20.16
N THR A 72 12.27 -22.78 19.70
CA THR A 72 12.28 -21.50 19.03
C THR A 72 12.68 -20.38 19.98
N THR A 73 13.54 -19.46 19.55
CA THR A 73 13.84 -18.23 20.31
C THR A 73 12.62 -17.33 20.33
N LEU A 74 12.24 -16.84 21.51
CA LEU A 74 11.09 -15.96 21.67
C LEU A 74 11.52 -14.49 21.68
N ILE A 75 10.74 -13.63 21.03
CA ILE A 75 10.83 -12.18 21.15
C ILE A 75 9.53 -11.73 21.82
N LYS A 76 9.60 -11.42 23.11
CA LYS A 76 8.45 -11.00 23.92
C LYS A 76 8.18 -9.51 23.74
N VAL A 77 6.96 -9.15 23.35
CA VAL A 77 6.50 -7.78 23.09
C VAL A 77 5.14 -7.53 23.72
N LYS A 78 4.78 -6.27 23.93
CA LYS A 78 3.45 -5.90 24.46
C LYS A 78 2.33 -6.24 23.49
N ASP A 79 2.53 -5.96 22.19
CA ASP A 79 1.57 -6.25 21.13
C ASP A 79 2.25 -7.00 19.98
N PRO A 80 2.08 -8.33 19.91
CA PRO A 80 2.69 -9.14 18.86
C PRO A 80 2.20 -8.81 17.46
N TYR A 81 0.94 -8.39 17.31
CA TYR A 81 0.37 -8.10 15.99
C TYR A 81 0.96 -6.82 15.40
N SER A 82 0.94 -5.74 16.17
CA SER A 82 1.53 -4.46 15.77
C SER A 82 3.05 -4.59 15.52
N SER A 83 3.75 -5.29 16.41
CA SER A 83 5.19 -5.56 16.25
C SER A 83 5.50 -6.35 14.98
N PHE A 84 4.68 -7.36 14.66
CA PHE A 84 4.86 -8.15 13.45
C PHE A 84 4.60 -7.31 12.19
N THR A 85 3.62 -6.42 12.21
CA THR A 85 3.36 -5.46 11.11
C THR A 85 4.59 -4.58 10.86
N THR A 86 5.19 -4.03 11.90
CA THR A 86 6.44 -3.26 11.79
C THR A 86 7.57 -4.07 11.13
N ILE A 87 7.69 -5.35 11.49
CA ILE A 87 8.71 -6.22 10.87
C ILE A 87 8.37 -6.53 9.41
N LEU A 88 7.10 -6.75 9.07
CA LEU A 88 6.70 -6.93 7.66
C LEU A 88 7.07 -5.72 6.81
N GLU A 89 6.92 -4.51 7.33
CA GLU A 89 7.34 -3.28 6.65
C GLU A 89 8.85 -3.24 6.38
N LEU A 90 9.67 -3.67 7.35
CA LEU A 90 11.13 -3.78 7.17
C LEU A 90 11.53 -4.83 6.12
N PHE A 91 10.76 -5.90 5.98
CA PHE A 91 10.98 -6.95 4.99
C PHE A 91 10.33 -6.64 3.64
N LYS A 92 9.43 -5.65 3.56
CA LYS A 92 8.87 -5.17 2.29
C LYS A 92 10.00 -4.64 1.44
N LYS A 93 9.98 -4.98 0.15
CA LYS A 93 10.96 -4.46 -0.80
C LYS A 93 10.79 -2.94 -0.85
N ASP A 94 11.82 -2.21 -0.49
CA ASP A 94 11.83 -0.76 -0.54
C ASP A 94 11.64 -0.30 -2.00
N GLN A 95 10.63 0.53 -2.24
CA GLN A 95 10.37 1.16 -3.52
C GLN A 95 10.95 2.58 -3.59
N SER A 96 11.57 3.06 -2.50
CA SER A 96 12.12 4.41 -2.39
C SER A 96 13.22 4.73 -3.41
N ASP A 97 13.84 3.68 -3.98
CA ASP A 97 14.90 3.86 -5.00
C ASP A 97 14.35 4.16 -6.41
N LYS A 98 13.03 4.08 -6.62
CA LYS A 98 12.42 4.38 -7.92
C LYS A 98 12.40 5.90 -8.14
N LYS A 99 13.14 6.37 -9.14
CA LYS A 99 13.17 7.79 -9.56
C LYS A 99 13.30 7.90 -11.07
N GLY A 100 12.85 9.04 -11.58
CA GLY A 100 13.02 9.39 -12.99
C GLY A 100 11.83 8.99 -13.86
N VAL A 101 11.87 9.43 -15.08
CA VAL A 101 10.80 9.28 -16.08
C VAL A 101 11.27 8.31 -17.15
N SER A 102 10.48 7.28 -17.43
CA SER A 102 10.79 6.35 -18.53
C SER A 102 10.69 7.06 -19.88
N GLU A 103 11.59 6.74 -20.80
CA GLU A 103 11.58 7.26 -22.19
C GLU A 103 10.31 6.86 -22.95
N LEU A 104 9.62 5.81 -22.51
CA LEU A 104 8.38 5.30 -23.14
C LEU A 104 7.13 5.92 -22.52
N THR A 105 7.19 7.15 -22.04
CA THR A 105 6.04 7.90 -21.49
C THR A 105 5.60 9.00 -22.43
N VAL A 106 4.32 9.38 -22.33
CA VAL A 106 3.77 10.57 -23.01
C VAL A 106 3.34 11.57 -21.96
N ILE A 107 4.04 12.68 -21.84
CA ILE A 107 3.76 13.73 -20.87
C ILE A 107 3.53 15.06 -21.61
N ASP A 108 2.39 15.69 -21.33
CA ASP A 108 2.10 17.00 -21.89
C ASP A 108 3.06 18.05 -21.32
N LYS A 109 3.53 18.98 -22.20
CA LYS A 109 4.54 20.00 -21.86
C LYS A 109 4.09 20.99 -20.78
N SER A 110 2.79 21.14 -20.56
CA SER A 110 2.23 22.03 -19.53
C SER A 110 2.21 21.39 -18.14
N SER A 111 2.46 20.08 -18.05
CA SER A 111 2.43 19.34 -16.79
C SER A 111 3.74 19.49 -16.02
N LYS A 112 3.65 19.39 -14.70
CA LYS A 112 4.77 19.53 -13.78
C LYS A 112 5.02 18.21 -13.07
N ILE A 113 6.17 17.63 -13.30
CA ILE A 113 6.61 16.40 -12.66
C ILE A 113 7.80 16.73 -11.77
N SER A 114 7.74 16.32 -10.50
CA SER A 114 8.88 16.48 -9.58
C SER A 114 10.07 15.61 -10.02
N ASP A 115 11.29 16.12 -9.84
CA ASP A 115 12.53 15.40 -10.11
C ASP A 115 12.71 14.15 -9.24
N SER A 116 12.06 14.10 -8.07
CA SER A 116 12.08 12.95 -7.17
C SER A 116 11.02 11.90 -7.52
N ALA A 117 10.06 12.20 -8.41
CA ALA A 117 9.03 11.27 -8.81
C ALA A 117 9.53 10.18 -9.78
N PHE A 118 8.84 9.05 -9.78
CA PHE A 118 9.00 7.98 -10.76
C PHE A 118 7.79 7.91 -11.69
N ILE A 119 8.04 7.87 -13.01
CA ILE A 119 7.01 7.64 -14.01
C ILE A 119 7.38 6.42 -14.86
N GLY A 120 6.61 5.36 -14.70
CA GLY A 120 6.83 4.07 -15.38
C GLY A 120 6.41 4.07 -16.84
N SER A 121 6.91 3.10 -17.59
CA SER A 121 6.74 2.97 -19.04
C SER A 121 5.26 2.87 -19.44
N PHE A 122 4.95 3.41 -20.61
CA PHE A 122 3.62 3.43 -21.22
C PHE A 122 2.57 4.19 -20.41
N SER A 123 2.99 5.02 -19.47
CA SER A 123 2.12 5.95 -18.76
C SER A 123 1.91 7.22 -19.57
N THR A 124 0.73 7.82 -19.41
CA THR A 124 0.35 9.07 -20.09
C THR A 124 -0.07 10.09 -19.05
N ILE A 125 0.40 11.34 -19.18
CA ILE A 125 0.04 12.46 -18.30
C ILE A 125 -0.46 13.61 -19.17
N GLY A 126 -1.72 13.99 -18.91
CA GLY A 126 -2.45 15.05 -19.61
C GLY A 126 -2.01 16.45 -19.21
N LYS A 127 -2.68 17.48 -19.77
CA LYS A 127 -2.33 18.90 -19.63
C LYS A 127 -2.47 19.39 -18.20
N ASN A 128 -1.62 20.33 -17.82
CA ASN A 128 -1.65 21.07 -16.55
C ASN A 128 -1.65 20.18 -15.29
N SER A 129 -1.35 18.89 -15.43
CA SER A 129 -1.32 17.95 -14.32
C SER A 129 -0.04 18.10 -13.49
N ILE A 130 -0.12 17.80 -12.20
CA ILE A 130 0.97 17.97 -11.26
C ILE A 130 1.22 16.64 -10.54
N VAL A 131 2.42 16.12 -10.66
CA VAL A 131 2.91 14.96 -9.87
C VAL A 131 3.96 15.49 -8.90
N SER A 132 3.63 15.46 -7.63
CA SER A 132 4.47 16.04 -6.55
C SER A 132 5.66 15.11 -6.20
N ASP A 133 6.41 15.53 -5.16
CA ASP A 133 7.63 14.85 -4.72
C ASP A 133 7.36 13.42 -4.29
N ASP A 134 8.35 12.54 -4.55
CA ASP A 134 8.40 11.14 -4.14
C ASP A 134 7.19 10.29 -4.56
N CYS A 135 6.41 10.76 -5.54
CA CYS A 135 5.33 9.99 -6.13
C CYS A 135 5.88 8.85 -6.98
N ILE A 136 5.19 7.71 -6.94
CA ILE A 136 5.48 6.55 -7.81
C ILE A 136 4.27 6.32 -8.71
N ILE A 137 4.42 6.65 -9.98
CA ILE A 137 3.45 6.33 -11.01
C ILE A 137 3.97 5.11 -11.76
N GLU A 138 3.37 3.97 -11.51
CA GLU A 138 3.79 2.70 -12.11
C GLU A 138 3.50 2.65 -13.61
N ASN A 139 3.82 1.53 -14.25
CA ASN A 139 3.65 1.36 -15.69
C ASN A 139 2.16 1.39 -16.12
N GLN A 140 1.88 1.88 -17.33
CA GLN A 140 0.54 1.85 -17.94
C GLN A 140 -0.53 2.62 -17.15
N VAL A 141 -0.14 3.66 -16.43
CA VAL A 141 -1.07 4.55 -15.72
C VAL A 141 -1.52 5.67 -16.66
N PHE A 142 -2.81 5.94 -16.70
CA PHE A 142 -3.38 7.10 -17.36
C PHE A 142 -3.70 8.19 -16.34
N ILE A 143 -3.16 9.38 -16.55
CA ILE A 143 -3.44 10.59 -15.79
C ILE A 143 -3.99 11.61 -16.79
N GLY A 144 -5.23 12.05 -16.59
CA GLY A 144 -5.93 13.02 -17.42
C GLY A 144 -5.42 14.46 -17.24
N ASP A 145 -6.22 15.41 -17.70
CA ASP A 145 -5.90 16.84 -17.62
C ASP A 145 -6.23 17.41 -16.22
N ASN A 146 -5.46 18.39 -15.77
CA ASN A 146 -5.64 19.14 -14.51
C ASN A 146 -5.60 18.26 -13.23
N VAL A 147 -5.06 17.06 -13.30
CA VAL A 147 -4.94 16.13 -12.16
C VAL A 147 -3.84 16.60 -11.21
N LYS A 148 -4.07 16.48 -9.90
CA LYS A 148 -3.05 16.77 -8.89
C LYS A 148 -2.80 15.54 -8.02
N ILE A 149 -1.55 15.14 -7.89
CA ILE A 149 -1.12 14.01 -7.07
C ILE A 149 -0.16 14.51 -6.00
N GLY A 150 -0.56 14.37 -4.74
CA GLY A 150 0.20 14.80 -3.57
C GLY A 150 1.40 13.90 -3.26
N ASN A 151 2.36 14.46 -2.53
CA ASN A 151 3.65 13.86 -2.21
C ASN A 151 3.54 12.42 -1.69
N GLY A 152 4.45 11.55 -2.08
CA GLY A 152 4.58 10.19 -1.59
C GLY A 152 3.47 9.23 -2.01
N SER A 153 2.55 9.65 -2.91
CA SER A 153 1.46 8.80 -3.37
C SER A 153 1.93 7.81 -4.43
N ILE A 154 1.35 6.60 -4.39
CA ILE A 154 1.69 5.49 -5.28
C ILE A 154 0.46 5.12 -6.12
N ILE A 155 0.60 5.16 -7.43
CA ILE A 155 -0.42 4.74 -8.37
C ILE A 155 0.06 3.47 -9.08
N TYR A 156 -0.60 2.37 -8.83
CA TYR A 156 -0.23 1.06 -9.36
C TYR A 156 -0.69 0.86 -10.82
N PRO A 157 -0.11 -0.14 -11.52
CA PRO A 157 -0.27 -0.31 -12.96
C PRO A 157 -1.72 -0.41 -13.43
N GLY A 158 -1.99 0.17 -14.61
CA GLY A 158 -3.28 0.09 -15.29
C GLY A 158 -4.36 1.01 -14.73
N SER A 159 -4.07 1.78 -13.66
CA SER A 159 -5.04 2.71 -13.10
C SER A 159 -5.25 3.93 -13.99
N LYS A 160 -6.46 4.47 -13.96
CA LYS A 160 -6.88 5.64 -14.73
C LYS A 160 -7.37 6.71 -13.76
N ILE A 161 -6.67 7.83 -13.74
CA ILE A 161 -7.01 9.00 -12.96
C ILE A 161 -7.50 10.06 -13.95
N LEU A 162 -8.81 10.25 -13.99
CA LEU A 162 -9.44 11.11 -15.01
C LEU A 162 -9.38 12.59 -14.60
N ASP A 163 -9.77 13.43 -15.57
CA ASP A 163 -9.60 14.88 -15.50
C ASP A 163 -10.12 15.51 -14.22
N ASP A 164 -9.42 16.54 -13.76
CA ASP A 164 -9.74 17.37 -12.60
C ASP A 164 -9.66 16.64 -11.24
N THR A 165 -9.28 15.36 -11.21
CA THR A 165 -9.13 14.57 -9.98
C THR A 165 -7.99 15.10 -9.11
N ILE A 166 -8.22 15.16 -7.80
CA ILE A 166 -7.22 15.54 -6.81
C ILE A 166 -6.96 14.35 -5.89
N ILE A 167 -5.70 13.94 -5.79
CA ILE A 167 -5.24 12.89 -4.87
C ILE A 167 -4.33 13.54 -3.85
N GLY A 168 -4.60 13.32 -2.56
CA GLY A 168 -3.82 13.82 -1.44
C GLY A 168 -2.44 13.16 -1.32
N LYS A 169 -1.80 13.35 -0.17
CA LYS A 169 -0.45 12.83 0.14
C LYS A 169 -0.52 11.38 0.64
N ASN A 170 0.56 10.62 0.40
CA ASN A 170 0.74 9.24 0.91
C ASN A 170 -0.44 8.32 0.57
N CYS A 171 -1.11 8.53 -0.55
CA CYS A 171 -2.19 7.68 -1.00
C CYS A 171 -1.64 6.46 -1.75
N ILE A 172 -2.37 5.35 -1.67
CA ILE A 172 -2.08 4.12 -2.42
C ILE A 172 -3.29 3.78 -3.28
N ILE A 173 -3.13 3.89 -4.59
CA ILE A 173 -4.16 3.51 -5.55
C ILE A 173 -3.73 2.20 -6.20
N HIS A 174 -4.37 1.12 -5.83
CA HIS A 174 -4.02 -0.21 -6.36
C HIS A 174 -4.40 -0.37 -7.83
N SER A 175 -3.91 -1.46 -8.42
CA SER A 175 -3.96 -1.68 -9.87
C SER A 175 -5.37 -1.64 -10.45
N SER A 176 -5.48 -1.10 -11.67
CA SER A 176 -6.70 -1.09 -12.47
C SER A 176 -7.87 -0.32 -11.88
N CYS A 177 -7.62 0.64 -11.00
CA CYS A 177 -8.65 1.54 -10.51
C CYS A 177 -9.07 2.54 -11.62
N SER A 178 -10.34 2.97 -11.62
CA SER A 178 -10.86 4.05 -12.46
C SER A 178 -11.44 5.14 -11.57
N ILE A 179 -10.80 6.30 -11.55
CA ILE A 179 -11.15 7.40 -10.65
C ILE A 179 -11.51 8.63 -11.46
N GLY A 180 -12.71 9.18 -11.23
CA GLY A 180 -13.21 10.35 -11.92
C GLY A 180 -14.03 10.05 -13.18
N SER A 181 -14.49 8.81 -13.36
CA SER A 181 -15.43 8.46 -14.44
C SER A 181 -16.77 9.16 -14.26
N ASP A 182 -17.52 9.29 -15.33
CA ASP A 182 -18.91 9.76 -15.25
C ASP A 182 -19.76 8.78 -14.44
N GLY A 183 -20.49 9.30 -13.47
CA GLY A 183 -21.53 8.56 -12.78
C GLY A 183 -22.74 8.25 -13.66
N PHE A 184 -23.59 7.34 -13.19
CA PHE A 184 -24.84 7.02 -13.84
C PHE A 184 -25.86 8.17 -13.64
N GLY A 185 -26.09 8.96 -14.70
CA GLY A 185 -27.03 10.07 -14.66
C GLY A 185 -27.78 10.20 -15.98
N PHE A 186 -29.13 9.98 -15.95
CA PHE A 186 -30.00 10.09 -17.08
C PHE A 186 -31.32 10.72 -16.67
N ALA A 187 -31.85 11.62 -17.52
CA ALA A 187 -33.19 12.18 -17.40
C ALA A 187 -34.13 11.49 -18.38
N PRO A 188 -35.33 11.05 -17.96
CA PRO A 188 -36.33 10.51 -18.88
C PRO A 188 -36.91 11.62 -19.74
N ASN A 189 -37.14 11.31 -21.02
CA ASN A 189 -37.88 12.15 -21.95
C ASN A 189 -39.36 11.67 -22.04
N ASP A 190 -40.23 12.53 -22.55
CA ASP A 190 -41.67 12.24 -22.70
C ASP A 190 -41.96 11.05 -23.64
N ASP A 191 -41.05 10.75 -24.57
CA ASP A 191 -41.14 9.63 -25.51
C ASP A 191 -40.62 8.30 -24.94
N GLY A 192 -40.26 8.27 -23.65
CA GLY A 192 -39.68 7.09 -22.97
C GLY A 192 -38.18 6.85 -23.23
N SER A 193 -37.53 7.70 -24.02
CA SER A 193 -36.08 7.68 -24.17
C SER A 193 -35.38 8.37 -22.99
N TYR A 194 -34.04 8.24 -22.93
CA TYR A 194 -33.24 8.83 -21.86
C TYR A 194 -32.19 9.78 -22.42
N LYS A 195 -32.05 10.95 -21.80
CA LYS A 195 -30.97 11.90 -22.08
C LYS A 195 -29.87 11.81 -21.01
N LYS A 196 -28.63 11.60 -21.44
CA LYS A 196 -27.47 11.64 -20.55
C LYS A 196 -27.35 12.99 -19.84
N ILE A 197 -27.21 12.98 -18.53
CA ILE A 197 -26.90 14.17 -17.74
C ILE A 197 -25.37 14.29 -17.70
N PRO A 198 -24.78 15.39 -18.21
CA PRO A 198 -23.33 15.61 -18.09
C PRO A 198 -22.87 15.62 -16.64
N GLN A 199 -21.75 14.97 -16.38
CA GLN A 199 -21.13 14.94 -15.05
C GLN A 199 -19.97 15.93 -15.04
N THR A 200 -20.15 17.06 -14.37
CA THR A 200 -19.19 18.20 -14.40
C THR A 200 -18.44 18.41 -13.10
N GLY A 201 -18.73 17.61 -12.09
CA GLY A 201 -17.97 17.61 -10.84
C GLY A 201 -16.65 16.86 -10.96
N ASN A 202 -15.91 16.76 -9.86
CA ASN A 202 -14.66 16.00 -9.81
C ASN A 202 -14.61 15.06 -8.62
N VAL A 203 -13.46 14.38 -8.45
CA VAL A 203 -13.14 13.53 -7.28
C VAL A 203 -12.00 14.17 -6.51
N ILE A 204 -12.16 14.21 -5.19
CA ILE A 204 -11.07 14.56 -4.26
C ILE A 204 -10.84 13.36 -3.32
N ILE A 205 -9.62 12.87 -3.32
CA ILE A 205 -9.13 11.85 -2.37
C ILE A 205 -8.26 12.55 -1.36
N GLY A 206 -8.58 12.39 -0.07
CA GLY A 206 -7.81 12.96 1.04
C GLY A 206 -6.43 12.33 1.19
N ASP A 207 -5.68 12.76 2.20
CA ASP A 207 -4.37 12.20 2.51
C ASP A 207 -4.47 10.80 3.13
N ASN A 208 -3.45 9.95 2.95
CA ASN A 208 -3.30 8.61 3.54
C ASN A 208 -4.42 7.62 3.19
N VAL A 209 -5.07 7.79 2.06
CA VAL A 209 -6.15 6.90 1.59
C VAL A 209 -5.57 5.74 0.78
N GLU A 210 -6.06 4.53 1.04
CA GLU A 210 -5.75 3.34 0.24
C GLU A 210 -7.00 2.84 -0.49
N ILE A 211 -6.92 2.69 -1.83
CA ILE A 211 -8.00 2.23 -2.69
C ILE A 211 -7.63 0.88 -3.28
N GLY A 212 -8.44 -0.13 -3.00
CA GLY A 212 -8.23 -1.51 -3.48
C GLY A 212 -8.32 -1.66 -4.99
N SER A 213 -7.67 -2.70 -5.51
CA SER A 213 -7.61 -2.97 -6.96
C SER A 213 -9.00 -3.08 -7.60
N ASN A 214 -9.12 -2.64 -8.86
CA ASN A 214 -10.34 -2.65 -9.66
C ASN A 214 -11.52 -1.84 -9.06
N SER A 215 -11.24 -0.91 -8.16
CA SER A 215 -12.27 0.00 -7.65
C SER A 215 -12.60 1.08 -8.67
N THR A 216 -13.87 1.48 -8.71
CA THR A 216 -14.34 2.63 -9.51
C THR A 216 -14.89 3.70 -8.58
N ILE A 217 -14.49 4.94 -8.81
CA ILE A 217 -14.96 6.12 -8.08
C ILE A 217 -15.39 7.13 -9.11
N ASP A 218 -16.71 7.32 -9.20
CA ASP A 218 -17.27 8.25 -10.17
C ASP A 218 -17.20 9.69 -9.65
N ARG A 219 -17.07 10.63 -10.60
CA ARG A 219 -17.19 12.06 -10.32
C ARG A 219 -18.61 12.43 -9.92
N ALA A 220 -18.76 13.47 -9.15
CA ALA A 220 -20.08 14.02 -8.87
C ALA A 220 -20.72 14.63 -10.12
N THR A 221 -22.05 14.64 -10.17
CA THR A 221 -22.79 15.37 -11.23
C THR A 221 -22.45 16.86 -11.19
N LEU A 222 -22.44 17.42 -9.97
CA LEU A 222 -22.05 18.80 -9.67
C LEU A 222 -21.28 18.78 -8.34
N GLY A 223 -20.24 19.60 -8.21
CA GLY A 223 -19.44 19.69 -7.00
C GLY A 223 -18.42 18.54 -6.86
N LEU A 224 -18.39 17.90 -5.71
CA LEU A 224 -17.31 16.98 -5.34
C LEU A 224 -17.81 15.60 -4.93
N SER A 225 -17.12 14.57 -5.40
CA SER A 225 -17.10 13.23 -4.80
C SER A 225 -15.88 13.15 -3.88
N LEU A 226 -16.11 12.98 -2.57
CA LEU A 226 -15.05 13.08 -1.56
C LEU A 226 -14.80 11.73 -0.92
N ILE A 227 -13.54 11.29 -0.96
CA ILE A 227 -13.05 10.07 -0.30
C ILE A 227 -12.02 10.46 0.75
N HIS A 228 -12.24 10.05 1.99
CA HIS A 228 -11.32 10.25 3.09
C HIS A 228 -11.43 9.11 4.11
N ILE A 229 -10.41 8.94 4.92
CA ILE A 229 -10.36 8.01 6.06
C ILE A 229 -10.22 8.84 7.33
#